data_fb1dca345b5beea8b7f0ff414787fa55
#
_entry.id   fb1dca345b5beea8b7f0ff414787fa55
#
_cell.length_a   1.000
_cell.length_b   1.000
_cell.length_c   1.000
_cell.angle_alpha   90.00
_cell.angle_beta   90.00
_cell.angle_gamma   90.00
#
_symmetry.space_group_name_H-M   'P 1'
#
loop_
_entity.id
_entity.type
_entity.pdbx_description
1 polymer ?
#
loop_
_entity_poly.entity_id
_entity_poly.type
_entity_poly.pdbx_seq_one_letter_code
_entity_poly.pdbx_strand_id
1 'polypeptide(L)'
;MEDRVNEAIEERKSGNTVESIRILKELIDEYPESGSLHYQCAWSHDASGLEEEAVEYYEKALTYGLDEEESIGAYTGLGSTYRALGKYEKSKEVLEDGLKRHRDRGLSVFYSMTLYNLGETKKAMELLLGQLCDTSSDESIQSYAAAINYYSRDLDRTW
;
A
#
# COMPACT_ATOMS: atom_id res chain seq x y z
N MET A 1 -9.20 25.15 -3.68
CA MET A 1 -9.05 23.78 -3.14
C MET A 1 -7.72 23.17 -3.56
N GLU A 2 -7.46 23.01 -4.84
CA GLU A 2 -6.24 22.36 -5.38
C GLU A 2 -4.93 22.98 -4.85
N ASP A 3 -4.78 24.30 -4.82
CA ASP A 3 -3.58 24.97 -4.29
C ASP A 3 -3.32 24.63 -2.82
N ARG A 4 -4.37 24.54 -1.99
CA ARG A 4 -4.24 24.16 -0.58
C ARG A 4 -3.91 22.67 -0.39
N VAL A 5 -4.41 21.79 -1.26
CA VAL A 5 -4.02 20.37 -1.24
C VAL A 5 -2.55 20.24 -1.60
N ASN A 6 -2.09 20.95 -2.63
CA ASN A 6 -0.67 20.96 -3.00
C ASN A 6 0.22 21.51 -1.87
N GLU A 7 -0.22 22.58 -1.18
CA GLU A 7 0.46 23.11 0.00
C GLU A 7 0.60 22.00 1.09
N ALA A 8 -0.47 21.30 1.42
CA ALA A 8 -0.44 20.24 2.40
C ALA A 8 0.49 19.08 2.00
N ILE A 9 0.53 18.74 0.71
CA ILE A 9 1.44 17.70 0.18
C ILE A 9 2.91 18.16 0.32
N GLU A 10 3.23 19.40 0.01
CA GLU A 10 4.59 19.94 0.14
C GLU A 10 5.01 20.04 1.63
N GLU A 11 4.09 20.44 2.53
CA GLU A 11 4.34 20.41 3.97
C GLU A 11 4.67 18.98 4.45
N ARG A 12 3.92 17.96 4.01
CA ARG A 12 4.24 16.55 4.32
C ARG A 12 5.62 16.15 3.79
N LYS A 13 5.94 16.49 2.53
CA LYS A 13 7.22 16.16 1.91
C LYS A 13 8.40 16.82 2.62
N SER A 14 8.21 18.01 3.16
CA SER A 14 9.22 18.72 3.95
C SER A 14 9.37 18.19 5.38
N GLY A 15 8.51 17.25 5.80
CA GLY A 15 8.48 16.69 7.15
C GLY A 15 7.56 17.42 8.13
N ASN A 16 6.90 18.49 7.69
CA ASN A 16 5.94 19.24 8.50
C ASN A 16 4.53 18.60 8.45
N THR A 17 4.45 17.36 8.90
CA THR A 17 3.22 16.56 8.83
C THR A 17 2.08 17.14 9.65
N VAL A 18 2.39 17.83 10.74
CA VAL A 18 1.38 18.50 11.61
C VAL A 18 0.62 19.56 10.82
N GLU A 19 1.34 20.40 10.09
CA GLU A 19 0.71 21.45 9.27
C GLU A 19 -0.05 20.84 8.09
N SER A 20 0.50 19.83 7.45
CA SER A 20 -0.20 19.07 6.41
C SER A 20 -1.55 18.53 6.90
N ILE A 21 -1.56 17.88 8.05
CA ILE A 21 -2.79 17.34 8.67
C ILE A 21 -3.78 18.47 8.99
N ARG A 22 -3.31 19.60 9.50
CA ARG A 22 -4.16 20.75 9.83
C ARG A 22 -4.88 21.27 8.58
N ILE A 23 -4.13 21.52 7.50
CA ILE A 23 -4.69 22.02 6.23
C ILE A 23 -5.71 21.03 5.68
N LEU A 24 -5.39 19.73 5.67
CA LEU A 24 -6.27 18.71 5.12
C LEU A 24 -7.55 18.54 5.94
N LYS A 25 -7.49 18.64 7.27
CA LYS A 25 -8.69 18.60 8.12
C LYS A 25 -9.62 19.78 7.87
N GLU A 26 -9.08 20.99 7.70
CA GLU A 26 -9.88 22.16 7.33
C GLU A 26 -10.57 21.96 5.97
N LEU A 27 -9.87 21.37 4.99
CA LEU A 27 -10.46 21.07 3.69
C LEU A 27 -11.54 19.96 3.78
N ILE A 28 -11.35 18.96 4.63
CA ILE A 28 -12.34 17.90 4.87
C ILE A 28 -13.60 18.48 5.52
N ASP A 29 -13.47 19.46 6.42
CA ASP A 29 -14.64 20.15 7.01
C ASP A 29 -15.47 20.89 5.93
N GLU A 30 -14.83 21.40 4.89
CA GLU A 30 -15.49 22.05 3.75
C GLU A 30 -16.04 21.03 2.72
N TYR A 31 -15.35 19.90 2.54
CA TYR A 31 -15.63 18.85 1.53
C TYR A 31 -15.60 17.44 2.16
N PRO A 32 -16.56 17.10 3.04
CA PRO A 32 -16.48 15.92 3.90
C PRO A 32 -16.55 14.57 3.16
N GLU A 33 -17.07 14.54 1.93
CA GLU A 33 -17.19 13.33 1.11
C GLU A 33 -16.09 13.23 0.03
N SER A 34 -15.03 14.04 0.11
CA SER A 34 -13.92 13.95 -0.83
C SER A 34 -12.98 12.81 -0.47
N GLY A 35 -13.03 11.72 -1.24
CA GLY A 35 -12.13 10.57 -1.08
C GLY A 35 -10.66 10.97 -1.15
N SER A 36 -10.30 11.82 -2.11
CA SER A 36 -8.93 12.31 -2.29
C SER A 36 -8.40 13.06 -1.07
N LEU A 37 -9.21 13.94 -0.45
CA LEU A 37 -8.81 14.66 0.77
C LEU A 37 -8.58 13.69 1.94
N HIS A 38 -9.45 12.70 2.10
CA HIS A 38 -9.27 11.67 3.11
C HIS A 38 -8.01 10.85 2.85
N TYR A 39 -7.74 10.47 1.59
CA TYR A 39 -6.51 9.77 1.22
C TYR A 39 -5.24 10.57 1.57
N GLN A 40 -5.18 11.86 1.20
CA GLN A 40 -4.04 12.70 1.53
C GLN A 40 -3.87 12.87 3.04
N CYS A 41 -4.98 12.99 3.79
CA CYS A 41 -4.97 13.10 5.24
C CYS A 41 -4.47 11.80 5.90
N ALA A 42 -4.92 10.63 5.41
CA ALA A 42 -4.43 9.34 5.86
C ALA A 42 -2.92 9.23 5.69
N TRP A 43 -2.42 9.58 4.51
CA TRP A 43 -0.98 9.54 4.23
C TRP A 43 -0.18 10.48 5.15
N SER A 44 -0.72 11.66 5.48
CA SER A 44 -0.06 12.59 6.40
C SER A 44 -0.04 12.08 7.84
N HIS A 45 -1.08 11.34 8.28
CA HIS A 45 -1.09 10.65 9.57
C HIS A 45 -0.05 9.52 9.60
N ASP A 46 0.00 8.67 8.58
CA ASP A 46 1.02 7.62 8.46
C ASP A 46 2.44 8.19 8.53
N ALA A 47 2.72 9.25 7.79
CA ALA A 47 4.01 9.92 7.80
C ALA A 47 4.38 10.55 9.16
N SER A 48 3.38 10.73 10.03
CA SER A 48 3.55 11.22 11.41
C SER A 48 3.70 10.09 12.44
N GLY A 49 3.56 8.82 12.04
CA GLY A 49 3.49 7.69 12.97
C GLY A 49 2.17 7.62 13.75
N LEU A 50 1.09 8.13 13.16
CA LEU A 50 -0.27 8.13 13.72
C LEU A 50 -1.11 7.08 12.98
N GLU A 51 -0.68 5.82 13.05
CA GLU A 51 -1.23 4.71 12.27
C GLU A 51 -2.71 4.43 12.60
N GLU A 52 -3.11 4.52 13.86
CA GLU A 52 -4.51 4.27 14.26
C GLU A 52 -5.45 5.31 13.62
N GLU A 53 -5.05 6.58 13.59
CA GLU A 53 -5.81 7.66 12.97
C GLU A 53 -5.80 7.55 11.45
N ALA A 54 -4.68 7.13 10.85
CA ALA A 54 -4.56 6.95 9.41
C ALA A 54 -5.57 5.93 8.88
N VAL A 55 -5.83 4.83 9.61
CA VAL A 55 -6.79 3.80 9.22
C VAL A 55 -8.15 4.39 8.91
N GLU A 56 -8.70 5.23 9.80
CA GLU A 56 -10.04 5.82 9.63
C GLU A 56 -10.12 6.65 8.34
N TYR A 57 -9.08 7.43 8.05
CA TYR A 57 -9.04 8.26 6.86
C TYR A 57 -8.88 7.44 5.58
N TYR A 58 -8.08 6.38 5.56
CA TYR A 58 -7.99 5.47 4.42
C TYR A 58 -9.33 4.76 4.13
N GLU A 59 -10.03 4.28 5.16
CA GLU A 59 -11.33 3.64 5.01
C GLU A 59 -12.38 4.59 4.42
N LYS A 60 -12.41 5.84 4.89
CA LYS A 60 -13.26 6.89 4.32
C LYS A 60 -12.89 7.20 2.87
N ALA A 61 -11.60 7.30 2.56
CA ALA A 61 -11.13 7.54 1.20
C ALA A 61 -11.65 6.48 0.22
N LEU A 62 -11.50 5.21 0.58
CA LEU A 62 -12.00 4.09 -0.23
C LEU A 62 -13.54 4.06 -0.35
N THR A 63 -14.24 4.55 0.68
CA THR A 63 -15.71 4.62 0.70
C THR A 63 -16.24 5.72 -0.21
N TYR A 64 -15.64 6.91 -0.18
CA TYR A 64 -16.09 8.06 -0.96
C TYR A 64 -15.67 8.01 -2.43
N GLY A 65 -14.72 7.14 -2.77
CA GLY A 65 -14.24 6.92 -4.12
C GLY A 65 -12.98 7.75 -4.45
N LEU A 66 -12.13 7.12 -5.22
CA LEU A 66 -10.82 7.59 -5.62
C LEU A 66 -10.61 7.32 -7.11
N ASP A 67 -9.73 8.06 -7.75
CA ASP A 67 -9.20 7.65 -9.04
C ASP A 67 -8.33 6.38 -8.91
N GLU A 68 -7.84 5.86 -10.02
CA GLU A 68 -7.09 4.59 -10.03
C GLU A 68 -5.78 4.70 -9.25
N GLU A 69 -5.02 5.78 -9.41
CA GLU A 69 -3.74 5.99 -8.76
C GLU A 69 -3.90 6.14 -7.24
N GLU A 70 -4.81 7.00 -6.82
CA GLU A 70 -5.13 7.20 -5.40
C GLU A 70 -5.73 5.95 -4.76
N SER A 71 -6.55 5.19 -5.50
CA SER A 71 -7.12 3.93 -5.04
C SER A 71 -6.04 2.88 -4.76
N ILE A 72 -5.08 2.69 -5.67
CA ILE A 72 -3.92 1.81 -5.46
C ILE A 72 -3.13 2.28 -4.22
N GLY A 73 -2.88 3.59 -4.11
CA GLY A 73 -2.20 4.18 -2.96
C GLY A 73 -2.94 3.96 -1.64
N ALA A 74 -4.27 4.09 -1.63
CA ALA A 74 -5.10 3.90 -0.44
C ALA A 74 -5.13 2.43 0.03
N TYR A 75 -5.28 1.48 -0.89
CA TYR A 75 -5.19 0.04 -0.56
C TYR A 75 -3.81 -0.34 -0.04
N THR A 76 -2.75 0.19 -0.65
CA THR A 76 -1.37 -0.05 -0.20
C THR A 76 -1.13 0.54 1.18
N GLY A 77 -1.52 1.80 1.39
CA GLY A 77 -1.38 2.51 2.66
C GLY A 77 -2.16 1.81 3.76
N LEU A 78 -3.46 1.57 3.58
CA LEU A 78 -4.30 0.91 4.59
C LEU A 78 -3.78 -0.49 4.94
N GLY A 79 -3.42 -1.28 3.92
CA GLY A 79 -2.85 -2.61 4.13
C GLY A 79 -1.53 -2.58 4.91
N SER A 80 -0.64 -1.65 4.55
CA SER A 80 0.63 -1.42 5.25
C SER A 80 0.43 -0.96 6.69
N THR A 81 -0.50 -0.03 6.91
CA THR A 81 -0.85 0.51 8.23
C THR A 81 -1.41 -0.58 9.14
N TYR A 82 -2.36 -1.40 8.65
CA TYR A 82 -2.84 -2.55 9.41
C TYR A 82 -1.71 -3.54 9.74
N ARG A 83 -0.78 -3.76 8.80
CA ARG A 83 0.38 -4.62 9.05
C ARG A 83 1.28 -4.03 10.14
N ALA A 84 1.57 -2.73 10.12
CA ALA A 84 2.36 -2.03 11.13
C ALA A 84 1.74 -2.14 12.53
N LEU A 85 0.40 -2.09 12.60
CA LEU A 85 -0.39 -2.28 13.82
C LEU A 85 -0.50 -3.74 14.27
N GLY A 86 0.12 -4.70 13.56
CA GLY A 86 0.01 -6.13 13.86
C GLY A 86 -1.36 -6.75 13.51
N LYS A 87 -2.22 -6.02 12.83
CA LYS A 87 -3.56 -6.47 12.38
C LYS A 87 -3.45 -7.20 11.04
N TYR A 88 -2.67 -8.29 11.01
CA TYR A 88 -2.24 -8.96 9.77
C TYR A 88 -3.38 -9.52 8.93
N GLU A 89 -4.43 -10.05 9.56
CA GLU A 89 -5.61 -10.55 8.82
C GLU A 89 -6.34 -9.41 8.09
N LYS A 90 -6.53 -8.27 8.75
CA LYS A 90 -7.13 -7.09 8.12
C LYS A 90 -6.25 -6.55 6.99
N SER A 91 -4.93 -6.52 7.21
CA SER A 91 -3.97 -6.16 6.17
C SER A 91 -4.12 -7.05 4.94
N LYS A 92 -4.21 -8.39 5.16
CA LYS A 92 -4.41 -9.37 4.09
C LYS A 92 -5.69 -9.10 3.31
N GLU A 93 -6.82 -8.94 4.00
CA GLU A 93 -8.14 -8.68 3.38
C GLU A 93 -8.10 -7.43 2.49
N VAL A 94 -7.56 -6.33 3.00
CA VAL A 94 -7.45 -5.06 2.27
C VAL A 94 -6.57 -5.19 1.04
N LEU A 95 -5.38 -5.80 1.17
CA LEU A 95 -4.45 -5.96 0.06
C LEU A 95 -4.97 -6.94 -0.99
N GLU A 96 -5.69 -8.00 -0.59
CA GLU A 96 -6.38 -8.89 -1.53
C GLU A 96 -7.48 -8.17 -2.31
N ASP A 97 -8.26 -7.31 -1.65
CA ASP A 97 -9.29 -6.53 -2.33
C ASP A 97 -8.68 -5.53 -3.32
N GLY A 98 -7.59 -4.86 -2.93
CA GLY A 98 -6.80 -4.02 -3.82
C GLY A 98 -6.29 -4.77 -5.05
N LEU A 99 -5.73 -5.97 -4.87
CA LEU A 99 -5.21 -6.81 -5.95
C LEU A 99 -6.31 -7.35 -6.89
N LYS A 100 -7.54 -7.56 -6.39
CA LYS A 100 -8.68 -7.92 -7.25
C LYS A 100 -9.11 -6.80 -8.17
N ARG A 101 -8.96 -5.55 -7.72
CA ARG A 101 -9.35 -4.33 -8.46
C ARG A 101 -8.24 -3.83 -9.37
N HIS A 102 -7.00 -3.92 -8.90
CA HIS A 102 -5.82 -3.33 -9.52
C HIS A 102 -4.72 -4.39 -9.67
N ARG A 103 -4.20 -4.55 -10.88
CA ARG A 103 -3.04 -5.43 -11.14
C ARG A 103 -1.75 -4.67 -10.87
N ASP A 104 -1.55 -4.23 -9.63
CA ASP A 104 -0.39 -3.45 -9.22
C ASP A 104 0.68 -4.31 -8.56
N ARG A 105 1.94 -4.07 -8.93
CA ARG A 105 3.10 -4.83 -8.41
C ARG A 105 3.46 -4.42 -6.99
N GLY A 106 3.29 -3.14 -6.64
CA GLY A 106 3.51 -2.64 -5.29
C GLY A 106 2.57 -3.32 -4.30
N LEU A 107 1.27 -3.39 -4.63
CA LEU A 107 0.29 -4.15 -3.84
C LEU A 107 0.71 -5.61 -3.63
N SER A 108 1.20 -6.28 -4.69
CA SER A 108 1.71 -7.67 -4.59
C SER A 108 2.87 -7.80 -3.61
N VAL A 109 3.77 -6.83 -3.59
CA VAL A 109 4.93 -6.83 -2.67
C VAL A 109 4.46 -6.64 -1.23
N PHE A 110 3.60 -5.66 -0.95
CA PHE A 110 3.06 -5.45 0.39
C PHE A 110 2.23 -6.64 0.88
N TYR A 111 1.45 -7.25 -0.01
CA TYR A 111 0.71 -8.47 0.28
C TYR A 111 1.65 -9.63 0.66
N SER A 112 2.75 -9.80 -0.05
CA SER A 112 3.76 -10.81 0.27
C SER A 112 4.37 -10.60 1.67
N MET A 113 4.62 -9.35 2.09
CA MET A 113 5.10 -9.03 3.42
C MET A 113 4.08 -9.42 4.50
N THR A 114 2.79 -9.19 4.24
CA THR A 114 1.70 -9.58 5.15
C THR A 114 1.55 -11.09 5.23
N LEU A 115 1.63 -11.80 4.11
CA LEU A 115 1.64 -13.27 4.08
C LEU A 115 2.78 -13.86 4.89
N TYR A 116 3.97 -13.25 4.83
CA TYR A 116 5.10 -13.65 5.68
C TYR A 116 4.75 -13.55 7.18
N ASN A 117 4.14 -12.44 7.61
CA ASN A 117 3.73 -12.26 9.01
C ASN A 117 2.66 -13.27 9.47
N LEU A 118 1.83 -13.76 8.54
CA LEU A 118 0.81 -14.79 8.79
C LEU A 118 1.36 -16.22 8.72
N GLY A 119 2.66 -16.40 8.46
CA GLY A 119 3.27 -17.71 8.32
C GLY A 119 3.07 -18.37 6.95
N GLU A 120 2.41 -17.70 6.00
CA GLU A 120 2.21 -18.15 4.60
C GLU A 120 3.49 -17.90 3.77
N THR A 121 4.64 -18.30 4.29
CA THR A 121 5.96 -17.93 3.76
C THR A 121 6.22 -18.47 2.36
N LYS A 122 5.73 -19.67 2.03
CA LYS A 122 5.88 -20.24 0.67
C LYS A 122 5.20 -19.37 -0.38
N LYS A 123 3.95 -18.97 -0.12
CA LYS A 123 3.19 -18.09 -1.04
C LYS A 123 3.82 -16.70 -1.14
N ALA A 124 4.30 -16.16 -0.02
CA ALA A 124 5.02 -14.90 0.00
C ALA A 124 6.27 -14.94 -0.91
N MET A 125 7.09 -16.00 -0.79
CA MET A 125 8.27 -16.19 -1.62
C MET A 125 7.95 -16.41 -3.09
N GLU A 126 6.93 -17.23 -3.41
CA GLU A 126 6.48 -17.43 -4.79
C GLU A 126 6.13 -16.09 -5.47
N LEU A 127 5.33 -15.27 -4.79
CA LEU A 127 4.93 -13.95 -5.31
C LEU A 127 6.13 -13.03 -5.50
N LEU A 128 7.03 -12.93 -4.51
CA LEU A 128 8.20 -12.05 -4.60
C LEU A 128 9.19 -12.49 -5.67
N LEU A 129 9.44 -13.79 -5.81
CA LEU A 129 10.31 -14.32 -6.86
C LEU A 129 9.70 -14.09 -8.25
N GLY A 130 8.38 -14.22 -8.38
CA GLY A 130 7.67 -13.85 -9.59
C GLY A 130 7.85 -12.38 -9.96
N GLN A 131 7.65 -11.46 -8.99
CA GLN A 131 7.88 -10.03 -9.22
C GLN A 131 9.33 -9.74 -9.59
N LEU A 132 10.31 -10.40 -8.94
CA LEU A 132 11.71 -10.26 -9.27
C LEU A 132 12.01 -10.66 -10.74
N CYS A 133 11.51 -11.81 -11.16
CA CYS A 133 11.69 -12.28 -12.55
C CYS A 133 11.06 -11.33 -13.56
N ASP A 134 9.88 -10.79 -13.24
CA ASP A 134 9.13 -9.93 -14.15
C ASP A 134 9.69 -8.51 -14.28
N THR A 135 10.44 -8.05 -13.29
CA THR A 135 10.86 -6.63 -13.18
C THR A 135 12.35 -6.42 -13.24
N SER A 136 13.17 -7.44 -12.97
CA SER A 136 14.62 -7.32 -13.01
C SER A 136 15.12 -7.13 -14.43
N SER A 137 16.03 -6.17 -14.61
CA SER A 137 16.82 -5.99 -15.84
C SER A 137 18.21 -6.63 -15.76
N ASP A 138 18.54 -7.29 -14.66
CA ASP A 138 19.82 -7.97 -14.47
C ASP A 138 19.89 -9.24 -15.35
N GLU A 139 20.92 -9.34 -16.20
CA GLU A 139 21.04 -10.43 -17.16
C GLU A 139 21.17 -11.80 -16.48
N SER A 140 21.81 -11.87 -15.33
CA SER A 140 21.97 -13.13 -14.59
C SER A 140 20.65 -13.62 -14.02
N ILE A 141 19.81 -12.72 -13.53
CA ILE A 141 18.44 -13.06 -13.06
C ILE A 141 17.59 -13.48 -14.23
N GLN A 142 17.61 -12.73 -15.35
CA GLN A 142 16.81 -13.02 -16.52
C GLN A 142 17.16 -14.37 -17.16
N SER A 143 18.44 -14.75 -17.19
CA SER A 143 18.87 -16.04 -17.72
C SER A 143 18.32 -17.25 -16.95
N TYR A 144 18.01 -17.06 -15.64
CA TYR A 144 17.44 -18.08 -14.76
C TYR A 144 15.95 -17.91 -14.47
N ALA A 145 15.28 -16.92 -15.05
CA ALA A 145 13.88 -16.59 -14.71
C ALA A 145 12.93 -17.79 -14.81
N ALA A 146 13.07 -18.63 -15.85
CA ALA A 146 12.27 -19.83 -16.02
C ALA A 146 12.49 -20.85 -14.87
N ALA A 147 13.73 -21.06 -14.46
CA ALA A 147 14.08 -21.96 -13.36
C ALA A 147 13.60 -21.39 -12.02
N ILE A 148 13.80 -20.09 -11.78
CA ILE A 148 13.33 -19.41 -10.57
C ILE A 148 11.80 -19.56 -10.44
N ASN A 149 11.05 -19.26 -11.50
CA ASN A 149 9.59 -19.42 -11.49
C ASN A 149 9.13 -20.86 -11.31
N TYR A 150 9.89 -21.83 -11.81
CA TYR A 150 9.58 -23.23 -11.64
C TYR A 150 9.77 -23.69 -10.20
N TYR A 151 10.92 -23.36 -9.58
CA TYR A 151 11.22 -23.74 -8.21
C TYR A 151 10.41 -22.95 -7.18
N SER A 152 10.04 -21.71 -7.46
CA SER A 152 9.28 -20.86 -6.53
C SER A 152 7.94 -21.45 -6.11
N ARG A 153 7.35 -22.33 -6.95
CA ARG A 153 6.06 -22.97 -6.69
C ARG A 153 6.11 -24.02 -5.57
N ASP A 154 7.28 -24.61 -5.35
CA ASP A 154 7.50 -25.61 -4.28
C ASP A 154 8.96 -25.64 -3.87
N LEU A 155 9.37 -24.69 -3.04
CA LEU A 155 10.76 -24.53 -2.58
C LEU A 155 11.23 -25.68 -1.67
N ASP A 156 10.31 -26.46 -1.10
CA ASP A 156 10.66 -27.58 -0.20
C ASP A 156 10.89 -28.90 -0.97
N ARG A 157 10.52 -28.91 -2.22
CA ARG A 157 10.67 -30.11 -3.04
C ARG A 157 12.14 -30.39 -3.36
N THR A 158 12.57 -31.61 -3.12
CA THR A 158 13.85 -32.17 -3.59
C THR A 158 13.64 -32.99 -4.84
N TRP A 159 14.64 -33.00 -5.73
CA TRP A 159 14.58 -33.57 -7.08
C TRP A 159 15.54 -34.75 -7.22
#